data_033e51f89b2acd866785e3b69c103c96
#
_entry.id   033e51f89b2acd866785e3b69c103c96
#
_cell.length_a   1.000
_cell.length_b   1.000
_cell.length_c   1.000
_cell.angle_alpha   90.00
_cell.angle_beta   90.00
_cell.angle_gamma   90.00
#
_symmetry.space_group_name_H-M   'P 1'
#
loop_
_entity.id
_entity.type
_entity.pdbx_description
1 polymer ?
#
loop_
_entity_poly.entity_id
_entity_poly.type
_entity_poly.pdbx_seq_one_letter_code
_entity_poly.pdbx_strand_id
1 'polypeptide(L)'
;MESRVSKVVLIILVISGVIWLGGLNIRALIGFDMLQAGTLDFKPNIHPYVERTVFSLIAQSSIVIDIAYCILWLSGIIFLKMAKISLREHGWLMMSAILFYLFTPVEIYTMILDGKMWYLDFLGSNDLVEFRKLFIHRLGALSGVPMIALLSYYTIIVLVILQPLRHKITQKDPNEL
;
A
#
# COMPACT_ATOMS: atom_id res chain seq x y z
N MET A 1 -2.75 29.48 -8.21
CA MET A 1 -1.84 29.43 -7.03
C MET A 1 -2.30 28.26 -6.14
N GLU A 2 -1.47 27.25 -6.01
CA GLU A 2 -1.72 26.18 -5.03
C GLU A 2 -1.65 26.78 -3.61
N SER A 3 -2.64 26.49 -2.80
CA SER A 3 -2.64 26.96 -1.41
C SER A 3 -1.49 26.29 -0.63
N ARG A 4 -0.95 26.96 0.38
CA ARG A 4 0.06 26.37 1.28
C ARG A 4 -0.44 25.05 1.88
N VAL A 5 -1.73 24.97 2.17
CA VAL A 5 -2.36 23.77 2.72
C VAL A 5 -2.33 22.60 1.72
N SER A 6 -2.58 22.84 0.44
CA SER A 6 -2.50 21.80 -0.61
C SER A 6 -1.10 21.20 -0.71
N LYS A 7 -0.06 22.02 -0.56
CA LYS A 7 1.34 21.53 -0.56
C LYS A 7 1.65 20.68 0.66
N VAL A 8 1.17 21.07 1.84
CA VAL A 8 1.35 20.29 3.09
C VAL A 8 0.65 18.94 2.97
N VAL A 9 -0.59 18.92 2.47
CA VAL A 9 -1.33 17.66 2.25
C VAL A 9 -0.60 16.76 1.26
N LEU A 10 -0.04 17.30 0.19
CA LEU A 10 0.76 16.55 -0.78
C LEU A 10 2.03 15.95 -0.15
N ILE A 11 2.72 16.70 0.72
CA ILE A 11 3.90 16.20 1.44
C ILE A 11 3.51 15.02 2.34
N ILE A 12 2.41 15.15 3.11
CA ILE A 12 1.90 14.08 3.96
C ILE A 12 1.56 12.83 3.13
N LEU A 13 0.87 13.02 1.99
CA LEU A 13 0.52 11.95 1.06
C LEU A 13 1.77 11.22 0.56
N VAL A 14 2.79 11.95 0.13
CA VAL A 14 4.02 11.35 -0.41
C VAL A 14 4.78 10.61 0.71
N ILE A 15 4.96 11.21 1.88
CA ILE A 15 5.68 10.58 2.99
C ILE A 15 4.96 9.30 3.45
N SER A 16 3.64 9.38 3.67
CA SER A 16 2.86 8.19 4.07
C SER A 16 2.88 7.10 3.00
N GLY A 17 2.84 7.48 1.73
CA GLY A 17 2.96 6.55 0.60
C GLY A 17 4.30 5.83 0.56
N VAL A 18 5.40 6.54 0.80
CA VAL A 18 6.75 5.94 0.86
C VAL A 18 6.88 4.97 2.03
N ILE A 19 6.39 5.35 3.22
CA ILE A 19 6.43 4.49 4.41
C ILE A 19 5.58 3.23 4.17
N TRP A 20 4.36 3.39 3.69
CA TRP A 20 3.45 2.28 3.45
C TRP A 20 3.98 1.32 2.37
N LEU A 21 4.31 1.82 1.17
CA LEU A 21 4.74 0.98 0.06
C LEU A 21 6.11 0.35 0.33
N GLY A 22 7.05 1.10 0.92
CA GLY A 22 8.35 0.57 1.36
C GLY A 22 8.21 -0.52 2.42
N GLY A 23 7.36 -0.28 3.41
CA GLY A 23 7.04 -1.25 4.46
C GLY A 23 6.42 -2.53 3.93
N LEU A 24 5.47 -2.45 2.98
CA LEU A 24 4.90 -3.61 2.30
C LEU A 24 5.97 -4.48 1.62
N ASN A 25 6.90 -3.84 0.89
CA ASN A 25 7.96 -4.57 0.18
C ASN A 25 8.92 -5.26 1.13
N ILE A 26 9.39 -4.56 2.17
CA ILE A 26 10.31 -5.12 3.16
C ILE A 26 9.64 -6.29 3.89
N ARG A 27 8.37 -6.12 4.31
CA ARG A 27 7.63 -7.18 4.99
C ARG A 27 7.39 -8.39 4.08
N ALA A 28 7.10 -8.18 2.80
CA ALA A 28 6.98 -9.25 1.83
C ALA A 28 8.31 -10.00 1.66
N LEU A 29 9.43 -9.28 1.53
CA LEU A 29 10.75 -9.87 1.42
C LEU A 29 11.08 -10.76 2.63
N ILE A 30 10.90 -10.25 3.84
CA ILE A 30 11.14 -11.00 5.08
C ILE A 30 10.20 -12.21 5.16
N GLY A 31 8.93 -12.03 4.81
CA GLY A 31 7.94 -13.09 4.84
C GLY A 31 8.26 -14.22 3.86
N PHE A 32 8.61 -13.90 2.64
CA PHE A 32 9.00 -14.90 1.64
C PHE A 32 10.30 -15.60 1.98
N ASP A 33 11.24 -14.94 2.68
CA ASP A 33 12.45 -15.61 3.13
C ASP A 33 12.19 -16.73 4.17
N MET A 34 11.06 -16.69 4.87
CA MET A 34 10.64 -17.76 5.78
C MET A 34 10.16 -19.03 5.06
N LEU A 35 9.84 -18.91 3.76
CA LEU A 35 9.22 -19.98 2.97
C LEU A 35 10.24 -20.71 2.08
N GLN A 36 9.90 -21.92 1.69
CA GLN A 36 10.64 -22.66 0.67
C GLN A 36 10.37 -22.04 -0.71
N ALA A 37 11.39 -21.98 -1.54
CA ALA A 37 11.28 -21.38 -2.87
C ALA A 37 10.18 -22.08 -3.69
N GLY A 38 9.23 -21.25 -4.17
CA GLY A 38 8.12 -21.71 -5.02
C GLY A 38 6.95 -22.37 -4.28
N THR A 39 6.96 -22.40 -2.96
CA THR A 39 5.85 -22.95 -2.15
C THR A 39 5.42 -21.97 -1.07
N LEU A 40 4.31 -22.27 -0.38
CA LEU A 40 3.89 -21.58 0.83
C LEU A 40 4.24 -22.38 2.10
N ASP A 41 5.13 -23.37 1.98
CA ASP A 41 5.59 -24.15 3.12
C ASP A 41 6.77 -23.46 3.81
N PHE A 42 6.81 -23.49 5.14
CA PHE A 42 7.93 -22.95 5.89
C PHE A 42 9.18 -23.79 5.70
N LYS A 43 10.32 -23.14 5.69
CA LYS A 43 11.63 -23.83 5.69
C LYS A 43 11.73 -24.74 6.92
N PRO A 44 12.14 -26.04 6.76
CA PRO A 44 12.10 -27.01 7.87
C PRO A 44 13.12 -26.74 8.98
N ASN A 45 14.17 -25.98 8.69
CA ASN A 45 15.32 -25.79 9.59
C ASN A 45 15.30 -24.47 10.35
N ILE A 46 14.15 -23.75 10.38
CA ILE A 46 14.05 -22.51 11.15
C ILE A 46 13.87 -22.86 12.62
N HIS A 47 14.80 -22.37 13.45
CA HIS A 47 14.68 -22.54 14.89
C HIS A 47 13.43 -21.80 15.43
N PRO A 48 12.58 -22.39 16.28
CA PRO A 48 11.34 -21.78 16.75
C PRO A 48 11.50 -20.39 17.35
N TYR A 49 12.62 -20.11 18.02
CA TYR A 49 12.92 -18.79 18.56
C TYR A 49 13.13 -17.75 17.45
N VAL A 50 13.83 -18.10 16.38
CA VAL A 50 14.05 -17.20 15.22
C VAL A 50 12.74 -16.91 14.55
N GLU A 51 11.94 -17.95 14.30
CA GLU A 51 10.62 -17.82 13.71
C GLU A 51 9.71 -16.89 14.54
N ARG A 52 9.69 -17.08 15.84
CA ARG A 52 8.93 -16.24 16.77
C ARG A 52 9.37 -14.77 16.69
N THR A 53 10.68 -14.52 16.65
CA THR A 53 11.23 -13.17 16.56
C THR A 53 10.82 -12.50 15.25
N VAL A 54 10.89 -13.22 14.12
CA VAL A 54 10.47 -12.70 12.81
C VAL A 54 8.97 -12.41 12.79
N PHE A 55 8.15 -13.28 13.35
CA PHE A 55 6.70 -13.06 13.43
C PHE A 55 6.34 -11.83 14.28
N SER A 56 7.03 -11.63 15.39
CA SER A 56 6.85 -10.44 16.21
C SER A 56 7.23 -9.16 15.45
N LEU A 57 8.34 -9.17 14.70
CA LEU A 57 8.75 -8.05 13.85
C LEU A 57 7.72 -7.78 12.73
N ILE A 58 7.17 -8.82 12.11
CA ILE A 58 6.11 -8.69 11.10
C ILE A 58 4.85 -8.08 11.73
N ALA A 59 4.43 -8.55 12.90
CA ALA A 59 3.27 -8.02 13.60
C ALA A 59 3.45 -6.55 14.02
N GLN A 60 4.63 -6.19 14.53
CA GLN A 60 4.94 -4.80 14.92
C GLN A 60 5.01 -3.86 13.71
N SER A 61 5.65 -4.30 12.63
CA SER A 61 5.75 -3.49 11.41
C SER A 61 4.40 -3.25 10.75
N SER A 62 3.44 -4.19 10.89
CA SER A 62 2.11 -4.04 10.30
C SER A 62 1.39 -2.81 10.83
N ILE A 63 1.51 -2.49 12.12
CA ILE A 63 0.87 -1.32 12.72
C ILE A 63 1.32 -0.03 12.02
N VAL A 64 2.63 0.11 11.81
CA VAL A 64 3.20 1.29 11.15
C VAL A 64 2.71 1.39 9.71
N ILE A 65 2.69 0.27 9.00
CA ILE A 65 2.25 0.17 7.60
C ILE A 65 0.76 0.53 7.49
N ASP A 66 -0.08 -0.03 8.36
CA ASP A 66 -1.53 0.17 8.37
C ASP A 66 -1.89 1.62 8.72
N ILE A 67 -1.23 2.21 9.70
CA ILE A 67 -1.39 3.63 10.04
C ILE A 67 -0.96 4.51 8.85
N ALA A 68 0.17 4.21 8.23
CA ALA A 68 0.63 4.95 7.06
C ALA A 68 -0.36 4.85 5.90
N TYR A 69 -0.97 3.68 5.66
CA TYR A 69 -2.03 3.51 4.67
C TYR A 69 -3.26 4.37 4.98
N CYS A 70 -3.73 4.38 6.23
CA CYS A 70 -4.87 5.20 6.63
C CYS A 70 -4.60 6.70 6.39
N ILE A 71 -3.40 7.17 6.73
CA ILE A 71 -2.98 8.56 6.51
C ILE A 71 -2.92 8.84 5.00
N LEU A 72 -2.33 7.94 4.21
CA LEU A 72 -2.26 8.04 2.75
C LEU A 72 -3.65 8.12 2.13
N TRP A 73 -4.55 7.24 2.54
CA TRP A 73 -5.92 7.16 2.04
C TRP A 73 -6.70 8.45 2.31
N LEU A 74 -6.65 8.95 3.55
CA LEU A 74 -7.32 10.19 3.94
C LEU A 74 -6.71 11.42 3.24
N SER A 75 -5.37 11.51 3.22
CA SER A 75 -4.68 12.63 2.58
C SER A 75 -4.93 12.66 1.07
N GLY A 76 -5.08 11.49 0.43
CA GLY A 76 -5.46 11.36 -0.97
C GLY A 76 -6.82 11.98 -1.28
N ILE A 77 -7.86 11.67 -0.48
CA ILE A 77 -9.20 12.26 -0.63
C ILE A 77 -9.14 13.79 -0.42
N ILE A 78 -8.45 14.22 0.64
CA ILE A 78 -8.33 15.66 0.95
C ILE A 78 -7.62 16.37 -0.20
N PHE A 79 -6.53 15.80 -0.71
CA PHE A 79 -5.79 16.35 -1.85
C PHE A 79 -6.67 16.51 -3.09
N LEU A 80 -7.39 15.46 -3.48
CA LEU A 80 -8.30 15.48 -4.64
C LEU A 80 -9.39 16.55 -4.51
N LYS A 81 -9.92 16.78 -3.29
CA LYS A 81 -10.94 17.81 -3.04
C LYS A 81 -10.35 19.24 -3.04
N MET A 82 -9.14 19.40 -2.47
CA MET A 82 -8.54 20.73 -2.28
C MET A 82 -7.80 21.25 -3.51
N ALA A 83 -7.21 20.38 -4.28
CA ALA A 83 -6.35 20.75 -5.40
C ALA A 83 -7.12 21.45 -6.54
N LYS A 84 -8.48 21.44 -6.52
CA LYS A 84 -9.33 22.00 -7.58
C LYS A 84 -8.89 21.58 -9.00
N ILE A 85 -8.23 20.43 -9.07
CA ILE A 85 -7.71 19.86 -10.31
C ILE A 85 -8.89 19.18 -11.01
N SER A 86 -9.16 19.56 -12.23
CA SER A 86 -10.11 18.86 -13.08
C SER A 86 -9.55 17.47 -13.41
N LEU A 87 -10.07 16.43 -12.78
CA LEU A 87 -9.69 15.04 -13.07
C LEU A 87 -9.89 14.69 -14.54
N ARG A 88 -10.85 15.36 -15.20
CA ARG A 88 -11.16 15.18 -16.62
C ARG A 88 -10.04 15.70 -17.53
N GLU A 89 -9.33 16.75 -17.10
CA GLU A 89 -8.20 17.32 -17.84
C GLU A 89 -6.87 16.63 -17.52
N HIS A 90 -6.81 15.97 -16.38
CA HIS A 90 -5.62 15.26 -15.90
C HIS A 90 -5.92 13.75 -15.79
N GLY A 91 -6.07 13.09 -16.95
CA GLY A 91 -6.44 11.67 -17.03
C GLY A 91 -5.50 10.75 -16.23
N TRP A 92 -4.20 11.06 -16.16
CA TRP A 92 -3.23 10.33 -15.34
C TRP A 92 -3.58 10.35 -13.85
N LEU A 93 -4.04 11.50 -13.32
CA LEU A 93 -4.44 11.62 -11.92
C LEU A 93 -5.74 10.85 -11.63
N MET A 94 -6.68 10.91 -12.57
CA MET A 94 -7.91 10.13 -12.47
C MET A 94 -7.62 8.62 -12.46
N MET A 95 -6.78 8.12 -13.36
CA MET A 95 -6.38 6.71 -13.40
C MET A 95 -5.65 6.30 -12.14
N SER A 96 -4.74 7.14 -11.63
CA SER A 96 -4.03 6.90 -10.37
C SER A 96 -5.00 6.78 -9.20
N ALA A 97 -5.98 7.68 -9.11
CA ALA A 97 -6.99 7.63 -8.07
C ALA A 97 -7.87 6.38 -8.17
N ILE A 98 -8.32 6.01 -9.38
CA ILE A 98 -9.11 4.79 -9.61
C ILE A 98 -8.32 3.57 -9.17
N LEU A 99 -7.08 3.41 -9.62
CA LEU A 99 -6.24 2.26 -9.25
C LEU A 99 -6.03 2.18 -7.73
N PHE A 100 -5.76 3.30 -7.07
CA PHE A 100 -5.54 3.32 -5.63
C PHE A 100 -6.80 2.92 -4.85
N TYR A 101 -7.93 3.56 -5.13
CA TYR A 101 -9.16 3.33 -4.37
C TYR A 101 -9.87 2.03 -4.74
N LEU A 102 -9.66 1.48 -5.94
CA LEU A 102 -10.18 0.18 -6.37
C LEU A 102 -9.67 -0.95 -5.47
N PHE A 103 -8.41 -0.89 -5.04
CA PHE A 103 -7.80 -1.91 -4.19
C PHE A 103 -8.00 -1.66 -2.68
N THR A 104 -8.70 -0.60 -2.28
CA THR A 104 -9.01 -0.34 -0.86
C THR A 104 -9.67 -1.54 -0.15
N PRO A 105 -10.64 -2.28 -0.72
CA PRO A 105 -11.21 -3.45 -0.05
C PRO A 105 -10.18 -4.55 0.21
N VAL A 106 -9.20 -4.71 -0.68
CA VAL A 106 -8.11 -5.68 -0.54
C VAL A 106 -7.20 -5.29 0.62
N GLU A 107 -6.84 -4.01 0.71
CA GLU A 107 -6.01 -3.48 1.80
C GLU A 107 -6.74 -3.62 3.15
N ILE A 108 -8.01 -3.26 3.22
CA ILE A 108 -8.81 -3.42 4.46
C ILE A 108 -8.82 -4.89 4.88
N TYR A 109 -9.00 -5.82 3.95
CA TYR A 109 -8.99 -7.24 4.26
C TYR A 109 -7.64 -7.70 4.81
N THR A 110 -6.53 -7.29 4.19
CA THR A 110 -5.19 -7.62 4.68
C THR A 110 -4.88 -6.97 6.02
N MET A 111 -5.32 -5.73 6.27
CA MET A 111 -5.20 -5.05 7.56
C MET A 111 -5.95 -5.80 8.68
N ILE A 112 -7.12 -6.39 8.39
CA ILE A 112 -7.84 -7.23 9.37
C ILE A 112 -7.00 -8.45 9.75
N LEU A 113 -6.34 -9.10 8.80
CA LEU A 113 -5.46 -10.23 9.07
C LEU A 113 -4.21 -9.80 9.84
N ASP A 114 -3.64 -8.65 9.49
CA ASP A 114 -2.51 -8.04 10.19
C ASP A 114 -2.88 -7.71 11.65
N GLY A 115 -4.06 -7.16 11.88
CA GLY A 115 -4.59 -6.91 13.22
C GLY A 115 -4.77 -8.19 14.06
N LYS A 116 -5.19 -9.30 13.43
CA LYS A 116 -5.27 -10.60 14.12
C LYS A 116 -3.87 -11.13 14.49
N MET A 117 -2.88 -10.99 13.62
CA MET A 117 -1.50 -11.37 13.91
C MET A 117 -0.92 -10.51 15.04
N TRP A 118 -1.18 -9.20 15.02
CA TRP A 118 -0.79 -8.30 16.10
C TRP A 118 -1.44 -8.68 17.42
N TYR A 119 -2.76 -8.94 17.43
CA TYR A 119 -3.46 -9.37 18.63
C TYR A 119 -2.87 -10.65 19.21
N LEU A 120 -2.57 -11.63 18.36
CA LEU A 120 -1.97 -12.90 18.77
C LEU A 120 -0.57 -12.70 19.37
N ASP A 121 0.22 -11.76 18.84
CA ASP A 121 1.57 -11.47 19.31
C ASP A 121 1.58 -10.73 20.66
N PHE A 122 0.71 -9.75 20.86
CA PHE A 122 0.75 -8.86 22.03
C PHE A 122 -0.18 -9.27 23.16
N LEU A 123 -1.35 -9.82 22.84
CA LEU A 123 -2.41 -10.06 23.82
C LEU A 123 -2.84 -11.55 23.89
N GLY A 124 -2.46 -12.33 22.90
CA GLY A 124 -2.88 -13.72 22.75
C GLY A 124 -1.92 -14.73 23.38
N SER A 125 -2.13 -15.99 23.01
CA SER A 125 -1.40 -17.16 23.53
C SER A 125 0.04 -17.29 23.02
N ASN A 126 0.47 -16.44 22.10
CA ASN A 126 1.75 -16.55 21.38
C ASN A 126 1.90 -17.89 20.60
N ASP A 127 0.79 -18.47 20.15
CA ASP A 127 0.78 -19.73 19.44
C ASP A 127 1.38 -19.60 18.04
N LEU A 128 2.53 -20.23 17.84
CA LEU A 128 3.24 -20.27 16.56
C LEU A 128 2.43 -20.94 15.45
N VAL A 129 1.63 -21.96 15.78
CA VAL A 129 0.85 -22.68 14.78
C VAL A 129 -0.27 -21.81 14.25
N GLU A 130 -0.94 -21.07 15.13
CA GLU A 130 -1.99 -20.15 14.74
C GLU A 130 -1.41 -18.96 13.95
N PHE A 131 -0.25 -18.44 14.38
CA PHE A 131 0.43 -17.37 13.66
C PHE A 131 0.82 -17.81 12.23
N ARG A 132 1.39 -19.01 12.07
CA ARG A 132 1.69 -19.59 10.75
C ARG A 132 0.46 -19.64 9.85
N LYS A 133 -0.69 -20.10 10.37
CA LYS A 133 -1.94 -20.14 9.61
C LYS A 133 -2.38 -18.75 9.15
N LEU A 134 -2.38 -17.77 10.04
CA LEU A 134 -2.72 -16.38 9.71
C LEU A 134 -1.77 -15.79 8.69
N PHE A 135 -0.46 -16.05 8.85
CA PHE A 135 0.56 -15.56 7.95
C PHE A 135 0.42 -16.12 6.53
N ILE A 136 0.25 -17.45 6.39
CA ILE A 136 0.00 -18.07 5.10
C ILE A 136 -1.32 -17.59 4.50
N HIS A 137 -2.37 -17.47 5.31
CA HIS A 137 -3.65 -16.93 4.86
C HIS A 137 -3.50 -15.50 4.34
N ARG A 138 -2.67 -14.69 4.99
CA ARG A 138 -2.41 -13.32 4.53
C ARG A 138 -1.61 -13.28 3.22
N LEU A 139 -0.61 -14.14 3.06
CA LEU A 139 0.16 -14.22 1.81
C LEU A 139 -0.66 -14.76 0.64
N GLY A 140 -1.49 -15.77 0.89
CA GLY A 140 -2.41 -16.36 -0.09
C GLY A 140 -3.76 -15.65 -0.18
N ALA A 141 -3.92 -14.51 0.51
CA ALA A 141 -5.19 -13.79 0.57
C ALA A 141 -5.76 -13.52 -0.82
N LEU A 142 -7.06 -13.77 -0.97
CA LEU A 142 -7.78 -13.49 -2.21
C LEU A 142 -7.09 -14.05 -3.46
N SER A 143 -6.47 -15.24 -3.35
CA SER A 143 -5.77 -15.91 -4.45
C SER A 143 -4.69 -15.05 -5.13
N GLY A 144 -3.97 -14.24 -4.35
CA GLY A 144 -2.86 -13.42 -4.85
C GLY A 144 -3.27 -12.01 -5.34
N VAL A 145 -4.52 -11.59 -5.17
CA VAL A 145 -4.95 -10.22 -5.51
C VAL A 145 -4.10 -9.13 -4.84
N PRO A 146 -3.57 -9.29 -3.60
CA PRO A 146 -2.65 -8.30 -3.03
C PRO A 146 -1.37 -8.08 -3.86
N MET A 147 -0.90 -9.09 -4.58
CA MET A 147 0.24 -8.93 -5.50
C MET A 147 -0.14 -8.07 -6.72
N ILE A 148 -1.35 -8.26 -7.25
CA ILE A 148 -1.88 -7.42 -8.34
C ILE A 148 -2.05 -5.98 -7.86
N ALA A 149 -2.55 -5.79 -6.64
CA ALA A 149 -2.66 -4.47 -6.03
C ALA A 149 -1.28 -3.79 -5.93
N LEU A 150 -0.27 -4.51 -5.43
CA LEU A 150 1.10 -3.99 -5.34
C LEU A 150 1.65 -3.53 -6.69
N LEU A 151 1.47 -4.33 -7.76
CA LEU A 151 1.88 -3.95 -9.12
C LEU A 151 1.11 -2.73 -9.62
N SER A 152 -0.17 -2.61 -9.27
CA SER A 152 -0.98 -1.43 -9.61
C SER A 152 -0.48 -0.18 -8.91
N TYR A 153 0.02 -0.27 -7.68
CA TYR A 153 0.63 0.86 -6.97
C TYR A 153 1.93 1.32 -7.62
N TYR A 154 2.75 0.41 -8.14
CA TYR A 154 3.90 0.80 -8.96
C TYR A 154 3.47 1.47 -10.27
N THR A 155 2.38 1.01 -10.89
CA THR A 155 1.82 1.65 -12.08
C THR A 155 1.39 3.08 -11.78
N ILE A 156 0.86 3.38 -10.59
CA ILE A 156 0.54 4.76 -10.18
C ILE A 156 1.79 5.65 -10.21
N ILE A 157 2.93 5.16 -9.71
CA ILE A 157 4.19 5.93 -9.75
C ILE A 157 4.57 6.26 -11.19
N VAL A 158 4.47 5.29 -12.10
CA VAL A 158 4.75 5.48 -13.52
C VAL A 158 3.78 6.51 -14.13
N LEU A 159 2.48 6.43 -13.82
CA LEU A 159 1.48 7.39 -14.30
C LEU A 159 1.77 8.82 -13.82
N VAL A 160 2.21 8.98 -12.57
CA VAL A 160 2.55 10.27 -11.99
C VAL A 160 3.80 10.88 -12.69
N ILE A 161 4.78 10.06 -13.04
CA ILE A 161 6.01 10.50 -13.70
C ILE A 161 5.75 10.84 -15.18
N LEU A 162 5.10 9.96 -15.91
CA LEU A 162 4.88 10.08 -17.34
C LEU A 162 3.73 11.02 -17.70
N GLN A 163 2.78 11.22 -16.80
CA GLN A 163 1.58 12.05 -17.00
C GLN A 163 0.87 11.82 -18.35
N PRO A 164 0.57 10.57 -18.73
CA PRO A 164 -0.13 10.31 -19.97
C PRO A 164 -1.52 10.96 -19.93
N LEU A 165 -2.10 11.23 -21.08
CA LEU A 165 -3.44 11.84 -21.20
C LEU A 165 -3.57 13.24 -20.55
N ARG A 166 -2.48 13.97 -20.47
CA ARG A 166 -2.54 15.39 -20.13
C ARG A 166 -2.99 16.17 -21.36
N HIS A 167 -4.19 16.75 -21.33
CA HIS A 167 -4.62 17.65 -22.41
C HIS A 167 -3.71 18.89 -22.44
N LYS A 168 -2.96 19.07 -23.55
CA LYS A 168 -2.30 20.33 -23.84
C LYS A 168 -3.42 21.33 -24.12
N ILE A 169 -3.57 22.35 -23.29
CA ILE A 169 -4.38 23.51 -23.63
C ILE A 169 -3.67 24.13 -24.84
N THR A 170 -4.24 23.90 -26.03
CA THR A 170 -3.82 24.64 -27.23
C THR A 170 -4.15 26.10 -26.95
N GLN A 171 -3.15 26.93 -26.69
CA GLN A 171 -3.32 28.38 -26.68
C GLN A 171 -3.91 28.73 -28.07
N LYS A 172 -5.17 29.15 -28.08
CA LYS A 172 -5.79 29.73 -29.26
C LYS A 172 -4.92 30.93 -29.65
N ASP A 173 -4.36 30.88 -30.85
CA ASP A 173 -3.55 31.95 -31.40
C ASP A 173 -4.36 33.25 -31.36
N PRO A 174 -3.87 34.34 -30.76
CA PRO A 174 -4.63 35.61 -30.69
C PRO A 174 -4.89 36.25 -32.05
N ASN A 175 -4.34 35.69 -33.13
CA ASN A 175 -4.41 36.24 -34.50
C ASN A 175 -5.47 35.62 -35.40
N GLU A 176 -6.39 34.81 -34.87
CA GLU A 176 -7.55 34.27 -35.61
C GLU A 176 -8.83 35.05 -35.32
N LEU A 177 -8.78 36.38 -35.25
CA LEU A 177 -9.91 37.27 -35.29
C LEU A 177 -9.77 38.25 -36.44
#